data_77c9b173cc1084bf65e047d46de5f4ac
#
_entry.id   77c9b173cc1084bf65e047d46de5f4ac
#
_cell.length_a   1.000
_cell.length_b   1.000
_cell.length_c   1.000
_cell.angle_alpha   90.00
_cell.angle_beta   90.00
_cell.angle_gamma   90.00
#
_symmetry.space_group_name_H-M   'P 1'
#
loop_
_entity.id
_entity.type
_entity.pdbx_description
1 polymer ?
#
loop_
_entity_poly.entity_id
_entity_poly.type
_entity_poly.pdbx_seq_one_letter_code
_entity_poly.pdbx_strand_id
1 'polypeptide(L)'
;MSHTIPSASVLPAVARRGFFTAAAAAVAAAKVVAAEDEYGPHAGPVRYPDYRLVELDKRFGKLKLGNTPIQRLYHSPNMLWAEGPAWNGSGRYLVWSDIPNNIQHRWLEEDGHVSVIRNPANNSNGNTFDTHGRQISFEHLTRSVARYEHDGTRTVLADKFNGKSLNAPNDGVVHPVTGDIWFSDPGYGALMDYEGTLADTGSVQPFQKEALYRWEASTGKLFQVADDINKPNGVCFSPDYKKLYAADTGASHYPDAPEEHPRLGHR
;
A
#
# COMPACT_ATOMS: atom_id res chain seq x y z
N MET A 1 11.11 -67.09 -29.73
CA MET A 1 10.03 -67.98 -29.29
C MET A 1 8.94 -67.12 -28.74
N SER A 2 7.82 -67.23 -29.40
CA SER A 2 6.54 -66.57 -29.20
C SER A 2 5.84 -67.11 -27.94
N HIS A 3 5.17 -66.25 -27.19
CA HIS A 3 3.86 -66.58 -26.59
C HIS A 3 3.02 -65.34 -26.34
N THR A 4 1.86 -65.44 -26.88
CA THR A 4 0.74 -64.55 -27.04
C THR A 4 -0.13 -64.45 -25.80
N ILE A 5 -0.79 -63.30 -25.71
CA ILE A 5 -1.84 -62.83 -24.80
C ILE A 5 -3.17 -63.66 -24.90
N PRO A 6 -4.07 -63.59 -23.93
CA PRO A 6 -5.39 -63.12 -24.32
C PRO A 6 -6.01 -62.02 -23.43
N SER A 7 -6.82 -61.24 -24.10
CA SER A 7 -7.64 -60.13 -23.64
C SER A 7 -8.81 -60.55 -22.77
N ALA A 8 -9.18 -59.72 -21.81
CA ALA A 8 -10.48 -59.72 -21.17
C ALA A 8 -11.12 -58.32 -21.31
N SER A 9 -12.25 -58.34 -21.98
CA SER A 9 -13.16 -57.22 -22.17
C SER A 9 -13.89 -56.88 -20.86
N VAL A 10 -13.93 -55.60 -20.50
CA VAL A 10 -14.82 -55.07 -19.46
C VAL A 10 -15.67 -53.95 -20.05
N LEU A 11 -16.97 -54.13 -19.95
CA LEU A 11 -18.02 -53.21 -20.38
C LEU A 11 -18.00 -51.92 -19.56
N PRO A 12 -18.42 -50.75 -20.12
CA PRO A 12 -18.34 -49.49 -19.44
C PRO A 12 -19.51 -49.28 -18.46
N ALA A 13 -19.16 -48.80 -17.26
CA ALA A 13 -20.13 -48.32 -16.30
C ALA A 13 -20.66 -46.95 -16.72
N VAL A 14 -21.96 -46.80 -16.82
CA VAL A 14 -22.68 -45.58 -17.14
C VAL A 14 -22.52 -44.60 -15.97
N ALA A 15 -21.82 -43.51 -16.21
CA ALA A 15 -21.65 -42.43 -15.25
C ALA A 15 -22.93 -41.56 -15.17
N ARG A 16 -23.65 -41.65 -14.07
CA ARG A 16 -24.60 -40.64 -13.62
C ARG A 16 -23.85 -39.62 -12.75
N ARG A 17 -23.17 -38.68 -13.34
CA ARG A 17 -22.65 -37.46 -12.66
C ARG A 17 -22.51 -36.34 -13.71
N GLY A 18 -23.51 -35.51 -13.84
CA GLY A 18 -23.42 -34.42 -14.81
C GLY A 18 -24.47 -33.31 -14.71
N PHE A 19 -25.18 -33.18 -13.60
CA PHE A 19 -26.19 -32.10 -13.49
C PHE A 19 -26.01 -31.09 -12.37
N PHE A 20 -24.99 -31.21 -11.51
CA PHE A 20 -24.81 -30.28 -10.40
C PHE A 20 -23.66 -29.28 -10.59
N THR A 21 -22.82 -29.41 -11.60
CA THR A 21 -21.65 -28.54 -11.81
C THR A 21 -21.95 -27.29 -12.65
N ALA A 22 -22.96 -27.35 -13.52
CA ALA A 22 -23.31 -26.22 -14.39
C ALA A 22 -24.04 -25.09 -13.63
N ALA A 23 -24.87 -25.42 -12.65
CA ALA A 23 -25.61 -24.42 -11.86
C ALA A 23 -24.71 -23.65 -10.87
N ALA A 24 -23.72 -24.34 -10.28
CA ALA A 24 -22.77 -23.69 -9.37
C ALA A 24 -21.78 -22.73 -10.10
N ALA A 25 -21.36 -23.11 -11.32
CA ALA A 25 -20.51 -22.26 -12.15
C ALA A 25 -21.26 -21.03 -12.67
N ALA A 26 -22.55 -21.16 -13.03
CA ALA A 26 -23.36 -20.02 -13.46
C ALA A 26 -23.64 -19.03 -12.34
N VAL A 27 -23.84 -19.49 -11.09
CA VAL A 27 -24.03 -18.59 -9.93
C VAL A 27 -22.73 -17.90 -9.53
N ALA A 28 -21.59 -18.55 -9.66
CA ALA A 28 -20.29 -17.92 -9.41
C ALA A 28 -19.93 -16.90 -10.49
N ALA A 29 -20.19 -17.21 -11.77
CA ALA A 29 -19.99 -16.27 -12.87
C ALA A 29 -20.92 -15.04 -12.77
N ALA A 30 -22.19 -15.23 -12.41
CA ALA A 30 -23.13 -14.12 -12.20
C ALA A 30 -22.72 -13.20 -11.03
N LYS A 31 -22.11 -13.75 -9.97
CA LYS A 31 -21.56 -12.92 -8.86
C LYS A 31 -20.30 -12.14 -9.25
N VAL A 32 -19.47 -12.70 -10.12
CA VAL A 32 -18.26 -12.00 -10.62
C VAL A 32 -18.65 -10.87 -11.58
N VAL A 33 -19.62 -11.09 -12.48
CA VAL A 33 -20.12 -10.06 -13.39
C VAL A 33 -20.83 -8.93 -12.63
N ALA A 34 -21.59 -9.25 -11.58
CA ALA A 34 -22.24 -8.22 -10.74
C ALA A 34 -21.24 -7.36 -9.94
N ALA A 35 -20.02 -7.84 -9.68
CA ALA A 35 -18.97 -7.07 -9.00
C ALA A 35 -18.24 -6.11 -9.94
N GLU A 36 -18.17 -6.41 -11.25
CA GLU A 36 -17.53 -5.53 -12.25
C GLU A 36 -18.40 -4.31 -12.59
N ASP A 37 -19.72 -4.41 -12.48
CA ASP A 37 -20.66 -3.31 -12.77
C ASP A 37 -20.87 -2.34 -11.58
N GLU A 38 -20.19 -2.55 -10.46
CA GLU A 38 -20.31 -1.66 -9.28
C GLU A 38 -19.69 -0.28 -9.51
N TYR A 39 -18.70 -0.18 -10.42
CA TYR A 39 -17.99 1.05 -10.75
C TYR A 39 -17.79 1.17 -12.26
N GLY A 40 -17.79 2.40 -12.74
CA GLY A 40 -17.54 2.71 -14.14
C GLY A 40 -18.78 3.20 -14.88
N PRO A 41 -18.71 3.35 -16.22
CA PRO A 41 -19.76 4.01 -17.00
C PRO A 41 -21.10 3.25 -17.06
N HIS A 42 -21.08 1.96 -16.72
CA HIS A 42 -22.28 1.11 -16.67
C HIS A 42 -22.74 0.79 -15.24
N ALA A 43 -22.08 1.38 -14.24
CA ALA A 43 -22.49 1.22 -12.85
C ALA A 43 -23.88 1.81 -12.63
N GLY A 44 -24.65 1.15 -11.78
CA GLY A 44 -25.97 1.65 -11.37
C GLY A 44 -25.88 3.02 -10.68
N PRO A 45 -26.97 3.77 -10.59
CA PRO A 45 -26.97 5.08 -9.96
C PRO A 45 -26.55 4.98 -8.49
N VAL A 46 -25.64 5.87 -8.08
CA VAL A 46 -25.21 5.97 -6.68
C VAL A 46 -26.38 6.45 -5.82
N ARG A 47 -26.66 5.72 -4.74
CA ARG A 47 -27.68 6.09 -3.76
C ARG A 47 -27.04 6.70 -2.52
N TYR A 48 -27.69 7.69 -1.95
CA TYR A 48 -27.26 8.40 -0.75
C TYR A 48 -28.18 8.08 0.44
N PRO A 49 -27.62 7.95 1.65
CA PRO A 49 -26.18 7.83 1.96
C PRO A 49 -25.61 6.55 1.38
N ASP A 50 -24.31 6.54 1.06
CA ASP A 50 -23.64 5.35 0.54
C ASP A 50 -23.69 4.24 1.60
N TYR A 51 -24.33 3.11 1.26
CA TYR A 51 -24.57 2.00 2.18
C TYR A 51 -23.29 1.31 2.67
N ARG A 52 -22.18 1.50 1.98
CA ARG A 52 -20.87 0.97 2.34
C ARG A 52 -20.21 1.75 3.46
N LEU A 53 -20.69 2.96 3.75
CA LEU A 53 -20.24 3.78 4.87
C LEU A 53 -21.04 3.42 6.13
N VAL A 54 -20.60 2.36 6.83
CA VAL A 54 -21.26 1.84 8.01
C VAL A 54 -20.79 2.63 9.25
N GLU A 55 -21.73 3.25 9.93
CA GLU A 55 -21.49 3.96 11.17
C GLU A 55 -21.53 2.99 12.36
N LEU A 56 -20.35 2.65 12.88
CA LEU A 56 -20.21 1.78 14.06
C LEU A 56 -20.26 2.57 15.38
N ASP A 57 -19.95 3.87 15.34
CA ASP A 57 -19.96 4.78 16.50
C ASP A 57 -20.55 6.12 16.08
N LYS A 58 -21.45 6.68 16.89
CA LYS A 58 -22.13 7.97 16.63
C LYS A 58 -21.17 9.14 16.41
N ARG A 59 -19.94 9.06 16.93
CA ARG A 59 -18.89 10.05 16.69
C ARG A 59 -18.48 10.14 15.23
N PHE A 60 -18.53 9.01 14.51
CA PHE A 60 -18.23 8.94 13.08
C PHE A 60 -19.24 9.70 12.22
N GLY A 61 -20.49 9.82 12.66
CA GLY A 61 -21.53 10.57 11.92
C GLY A 61 -21.16 12.01 11.60
N LYS A 62 -20.28 12.64 12.40
CA LYS A 62 -19.76 13.99 12.14
C LYS A 62 -18.76 14.05 10.97
N LEU A 63 -18.16 12.91 10.62
CA LEU A 63 -17.15 12.78 9.54
C LEU A 63 -17.76 12.27 8.24
N LYS A 64 -19.00 11.78 8.29
CA LYS A 64 -19.72 11.23 7.14
C LYS A 64 -20.66 12.28 6.57
N LEU A 65 -20.38 12.71 5.33
CA LEU A 65 -21.32 13.53 4.57
C LEU A 65 -22.38 12.64 3.95
N GLY A 66 -23.66 12.96 4.19
CA GLY A 66 -24.78 12.11 3.77
C GLY A 66 -24.95 11.94 2.27
N ASN A 67 -24.32 12.81 1.46
CA ASN A 67 -24.40 12.81 0.01
C ASN A 67 -23.03 12.53 -0.67
N THR A 68 -22.04 12.01 0.07
CA THR A 68 -20.73 11.70 -0.49
C THR A 68 -20.64 10.20 -0.78
N PRO A 69 -20.47 9.79 -2.06
CA PRO A 69 -20.27 8.40 -2.42
C PRO A 69 -18.81 7.98 -2.26
N ILE A 70 -18.58 6.68 -2.19
CA ILE A 70 -17.27 6.11 -2.49
C ILE A 70 -17.13 6.08 -4.01
N GLN A 71 -16.08 6.70 -4.53
CA GLN A 71 -15.81 6.77 -5.97
C GLN A 71 -14.49 6.10 -6.30
N ARG A 72 -14.46 5.32 -7.38
CA ARG A 72 -13.22 4.85 -7.96
C ARG A 72 -12.70 5.91 -8.93
N LEU A 73 -11.64 6.61 -8.54
CA LEU A 73 -11.07 7.70 -9.33
C LEU A 73 -10.23 7.19 -10.52
N TYR A 74 -9.60 6.03 -10.36
CA TYR A 74 -8.74 5.45 -11.40
C TYR A 74 -8.73 3.93 -11.33
N HIS A 75 -8.58 3.30 -12.48
CA HIS A 75 -8.33 1.87 -12.64
C HIS A 75 -7.45 1.65 -13.87
N SER A 76 -6.44 0.81 -13.75
CA SER A 76 -5.61 0.37 -14.87
C SER A 76 -5.21 -1.09 -14.67
N PRO A 77 -5.32 -1.93 -15.73
CA PRO A 77 -4.83 -3.30 -15.66
C PRO A 77 -3.31 -3.38 -15.58
N ASN A 78 -2.59 -2.30 -15.87
CA ASN A 78 -1.13 -2.22 -15.83
C ASN A 78 -0.61 -1.77 -14.47
N MET A 79 -1.46 -1.27 -13.58
CA MET A 79 -1.07 -0.90 -12.23
C MET A 79 -0.97 -2.17 -11.37
N LEU A 80 0.22 -2.40 -10.81
CA LEU A 80 0.52 -3.63 -10.09
C LEU A 80 0.27 -3.50 -8.58
N TRP A 81 0.69 -2.38 -7.99
CA TRP A 81 0.56 -2.18 -6.54
C TRP A 81 0.49 -0.69 -6.20
N ALA A 82 -0.71 -0.17 -6.09
CA ALA A 82 -0.94 1.22 -5.69
C ALA A 82 -0.71 1.41 -4.20
N GLU A 83 0.19 2.35 -3.85
CA GLU A 83 0.60 2.65 -2.49
C GLU A 83 0.81 4.14 -2.26
N GLY A 84 0.84 4.54 -1.00
CA GLY A 84 1.21 5.86 -0.55
C GLY A 84 0.41 7.01 -1.14
N PRO A 85 -0.94 6.97 -1.14
CA PRO A 85 -1.73 8.08 -1.67
C PRO A 85 -1.56 9.32 -0.81
N ALA A 86 -1.25 10.46 -1.45
CA ALA A 86 -1.11 11.74 -0.77
C ALA A 86 -1.80 12.87 -1.53
N TRP A 87 -2.59 13.66 -0.82
CA TRP A 87 -3.30 14.81 -1.36
C TRP A 87 -2.50 16.09 -1.22
N ASN A 88 -2.32 16.80 -2.32
CA ASN A 88 -1.82 18.18 -2.32
C ASN A 88 -2.97 19.15 -2.37
N GLY A 89 -3.30 19.78 -1.24
CA GLY A 89 -4.44 20.69 -1.14
C GLY A 89 -4.25 21.99 -1.91
N SER A 90 -3.02 22.49 -2.05
CA SER A 90 -2.74 23.71 -2.80
C SER A 90 -2.81 23.49 -4.32
N GLY A 91 -2.27 22.35 -4.77
CA GLY A 91 -2.28 21.99 -6.20
C GLY A 91 -3.54 21.24 -6.63
N ARG A 92 -4.41 20.83 -5.69
CA ARG A 92 -5.65 20.06 -5.92
C ARG A 92 -5.41 18.80 -6.77
N TYR A 93 -4.44 17.99 -6.31
CA TYR A 93 -4.11 16.73 -6.96
C TYR A 93 -3.75 15.64 -5.94
N LEU A 94 -3.98 14.39 -6.34
CA LEU A 94 -3.57 13.20 -5.63
C LEU A 94 -2.35 12.60 -6.30
N VAL A 95 -1.34 12.21 -5.51
CA VAL A 95 -0.24 11.37 -6.00
C VAL A 95 -0.32 10.00 -5.34
N TRP A 96 0.20 8.97 -6.01
CA TRP A 96 0.43 7.65 -5.44
C TRP A 96 1.55 6.95 -6.18
N SER A 97 2.12 5.95 -5.55
CA SER A 97 3.17 5.10 -6.10
C SER A 97 2.59 3.82 -6.69
N ASP A 98 3.19 3.32 -7.75
CA ASP A 98 3.07 1.94 -8.21
C ASP A 98 4.46 1.31 -8.07
N ILE A 99 4.67 0.62 -6.94
CA ILE A 99 5.99 0.22 -6.48
C ILE A 99 6.71 -0.70 -7.49
N PRO A 100 6.09 -1.81 -7.96
CA PRO A 100 6.78 -2.73 -8.86
C PRO A 100 7.07 -2.12 -10.23
N ASN A 101 6.20 -1.24 -10.71
CA ASN A 101 6.41 -0.52 -11.96
C ASN A 101 7.42 0.63 -11.82
N ASN A 102 7.84 0.93 -10.60
CA ASN A 102 8.78 2.00 -10.28
C ASN A 102 8.36 3.37 -10.81
N ILE A 103 7.06 3.70 -10.68
CA ILE A 103 6.47 4.95 -11.16
C ILE A 103 5.62 5.61 -10.08
N GLN A 104 5.45 6.92 -10.22
CA GLN A 104 4.44 7.68 -9.48
C GLN A 104 3.42 8.29 -10.42
N HIS A 105 2.17 8.18 -10.02
CA HIS A 105 1.02 8.75 -10.70
C HIS A 105 0.53 10.01 -10.02
N ARG A 106 -0.16 10.84 -10.80
CA ARG A 106 -0.90 12.01 -10.31
C ARG A 106 -2.27 12.07 -10.97
N TRP A 107 -3.31 12.20 -10.14
CA TRP A 107 -4.66 12.50 -10.56
C TRP A 107 -4.98 13.97 -10.26
N LEU A 108 -5.52 14.69 -11.23
CA LEU A 108 -5.96 16.07 -11.11
C LEU A 108 -7.44 16.11 -10.76
N GLU A 109 -7.82 16.89 -9.73
CA GLU A 109 -9.22 17.04 -9.34
C GLU A 109 -10.03 17.84 -10.40
N GLU A 110 -9.38 18.72 -11.13
CA GLU A 110 -10.04 19.62 -12.09
C GLU A 110 -10.73 18.87 -13.24
N ASP A 111 -10.07 17.85 -13.78
CA ASP A 111 -10.54 17.16 -15.00
C ASP A 111 -10.49 15.62 -14.87
N GLY A 112 -10.03 15.10 -13.73
CA GLY A 112 -9.87 13.66 -13.51
C GLY A 112 -8.71 13.03 -14.28
N HIS A 113 -7.85 13.81 -14.91
CA HIS A 113 -6.73 13.30 -15.70
C HIS A 113 -5.69 12.62 -14.80
N VAL A 114 -5.22 11.43 -15.24
CA VAL A 114 -4.13 10.72 -14.60
C VAL A 114 -2.89 10.74 -15.48
N SER A 115 -1.77 11.12 -14.89
CA SER A 115 -0.46 11.16 -15.55
C SER A 115 0.61 10.45 -14.71
N VAL A 116 1.63 9.91 -15.37
CA VAL A 116 2.87 9.51 -14.71
C VAL A 116 3.72 10.76 -14.51
N ILE A 117 4.01 11.09 -13.26
CA ILE A 117 4.80 12.29 -12.92
C ILE A 117 6.27 11.96 -12.65
N ARG A 118 6.57 10.69 -12.38
CA ARG A 118 7.95 10.24 -12.10
C ARG A 118 8.17 8.83 -12.60
N ASN A 119 9.24 8.66 -13.38
CA ASN A 119 9.72 7.37 -13.89
C ASN A 119 11.22 7.49 -14.23
N PRO A 120 12.15 6.81 -13.53
CA PRO A 120 11.92 5.95 -12.35
C PRO A 120 11.55 6.76 -11.10
N ALA A 121 10.83 6.11 -10.16
CA ALA A 121 10.40 6.68 -8.90
C ALA A 121 11.16 6.11 -7.68
N ASN A 122 12.28 5.42 -7.90
CA ASN A 122 13.08 4.75 -6.87
C ASN A 122 12.29 3.75 -6.03
N ASN A 123 11.32 3.05 -6.63
CA ASN A 123 10.39 2.15 -5.97
C ASN A 123 9.82 2.80 -4.69
N SER A 124 9.37 4.04 -4.83
CA SER A 124 8.74 4.76 -3.73
C SER A 124 7.50 4.03 -3.24
N ASN A 125 7.28 4.06 -1.93
CA ASN A 125 6.07 3.56 -1.30
C ASN A 125 5.21 4.75 -0.87
N GLY A 126 5.31 5.20 0.38
CA GLY A 126 4.57 6.30 0.93
C GLY A 126 4.91 7.67 0.33
N ASN A 127 3.96 8.55 0.39
CA ASN A 127 4.12 9.95 0.00
C ASN A 127 3.39 10.85 1.02
N THR A 128 3.87 12.07 1.16
CA THR A 128 3.18 13.14 1.89
C THR A 128 3.63 14.49 1.35
N PHE A 129 3.08 15.57 1.87
CA PHE A 129 3.49 16.93 1.49
C PHE A 129 3.88 17.71 2.73
N ASP A 130 4.90 18.55 2.58
CA ASP A 130 5.25 19.50 3.63
C ASP A 130 4.35 20.75 3.57
N THR A 131 4.52 21.64 4.55
CA THR A 131 3.74 22.88 4.66
C THR A 131 3.96 23.88 3.52
N HIS A 132 4.97 23.65 2.69
CA HIS A 132 5.25 24.43 1.48
C HIS A 132 4.71 23.75 0.21
N GLY A 133 4.02 22.61 0.35
CA GLY A 133 3.47 21.85 -0.78
C GLY A 133 4.52 21.02 -1.53
N ARG A 134 5.72 20.83 -0.97
CA ARG A 134 6.75 19.98 -1.57
C ARG A 134 6.49 18.53 -1.20
N GLN A 135 6.62 17.64 -2.17
CA GLN A 135 6.41 16.23 -1.95
C GLN A 135 7.56 15.62 -1.15
N ILE A 136 7.20 14.86 -0.12
CA ILE A 136 8.09 13.93 0.58
C ILE A 136 7.77 12.54 0.08
N SER A 137 8.78 11.78 -0.33
CA SER A 137 8.66 10.42 -0.84
C SER A 137 9.53 9.48 -0.01
N PHE A 138 8.98 8.32 0.33
CA PHE A 138 9.67 7.27 1.05
C PHE A 138 10.07 6.21 0.04
N GLU A 139 11.38 6.10 -0.23
CA GLU A 139 11.91 5.37 -1.38
C GLU A 139 12.64 4.10 -0.95
N HIS A 140 12.16 2.95 -1.41
CA HIS A 140 12.74 1.66 -1.08
C HIS A 140 14.09 1.44 -1.76
N LEU A 141 14.20 1.68 -3.07
CA LEU A 141 15.43 1.42 -3.84
C LEU A 141 16.61 2.22 -3.30
N THR A 142 16.40 3.49 -3.00
CA THR A 142 17.46 4.38 -2.49
C THR A 142 17.55 4.36 -0.96
N ARG A 143 16.70 3.62 -0.26
CA ARG A 143 16.66 3.53 1.21
C ARG A 143 16.61 4.90 1.86
N SER A 144 15.81 5.80 1.33
CA SER A 144 15.85 7.19 1.75
C SER A 144 14.48 7.83 1.87
N VAL A 145 14.43 8.85 2.70
CA VAL A 145 13.38 9.86 2.69
C VAL A 145 13.86 10.99 1.81
N ALA A 146 13.15 11.26 0.73
CA ALA A 146 13.50 12.28 -0.24
C ALA A 146 12.42 13.37 -0.30
N ARG A 147 12.84 14.61 -0.51
CA ARG A 147 11.96 15.74 -0.80
C ARG A 147 12.16 16.18 -2.24
N TYR A 148 11.07 16.36 -2.94
CA TYR A 148 11.07 16.95 -4.27
C TYR A 148 10.74 18.43 -4.18
N GLU A 149 11.69 19.25 -4.57
CA GLU A 149 11.56 20.70 -4.60
C GLU A 149 10.66 21.14 -5.76
N HIS A 150 10.19 22.38 -5.73
CA HIS A 150 9.31 22.90 -6.78
C HIS A 150 9.97 22.99 -8.16
N ASP A 151 11.28 23.06 -8.21
CA ASP A 151 12.06 23.02 -9.46
C ASP A 151 12.34 21.60 -9.98
N GLY A 152 11.83 20.58 -9.28
CA GLY A 152 12.04 19.17 -9.60
C GLY A 152 13.30 18.54 -9.00
N THR A 153 14.14 19.33 -8.31
CA THR A 153 15.32 18.81 -7.62
C THR A 153 14.93 17.82 -6.54
N ARG A 154 15.63 16.69 -6.46
CA ARG A 154 15.48 15.68 -5.41
C ARG A 154 16.51 15.93 -4.30
N THR A 155 16.05 16.20 -3.10
CA THR A 155 16.88 16.38 -1.91
C THR A 155 16.71 15.18 -0.97
N VAL A 156 17.81 14.47 -0.66
CA VAL A 156 17.78 13.40 0.35
C VAL A 156 17.78 14.04 1.74
N LEU A 157 16.77 13.73 2.54
CA LEU A 157 16.64 14.23 3.91
C LEU A 157 17.25 13.25 4.92
N ALA A 158 17.03 11.94 4.71
CA ALA A 158 17.57 10.88 5.55
C ALA A 158 17.81 9.61 4.71
N ASP A 159 18.98 8.99 4.89
CA ASP A 159 19.34 7.70 4.27
C ASP A 159 20.08 6.77 5.24
N LYS A 160 20.49 7.30 6.41
CA LYS A 160 21.26 6.56 7.42
C LYS A 160 20.85 6.95 8.83
N PHE A 161 20.97 5.98 9.73
CA PHE A 161 20.91 6.19 11.16
C PHE A 161 22.11 5.50 11.84
N ASN A 162 22.85 6.23 12.69
CA ASN A 162 24.06 5.72 13.37
C ASN A 162 25.08 5.08 12.41
N GLY A 163 25.24 5.66 11.20
CA GLY A 163 26.19 5.19 10.19
C GLY A 163 25.72 3.96 9.37
N LYS A 164 24.58 3.38 9.68
CA LYS A 164 23.96 2.28 8.91
C LYS A 164 22.88 2.83 7.99
N SER A 165 22.76 2.24 6.81
CA SER A 165 21.65 2.57 5.90
C SER A 165 20.29 2.28 6.55
N LEU A 166 19.30 3.09 6.22
CA LEU A 166 17.91 2.79 6.53
C LEU A 166 17.50 1.47 5.85
N ASN A 167 16.47 0.82 6.37
CA ASN A 167 15.99 -0.45 5.82
C ASN A 167 15.28 -0.22 4.49
N ALA A 168 14.11 0.35 4.52
CA ALA A 168 13.32 0.77 3.38
C ALA A 168 12.19 1.67 3.89
N PRO A 169 12.41 3.00 3.99
CA PRO A 169 11.39 3.92 4.46
C PRO A 169 10.08 3.69 3.73
N ASN A 170 8.99 3.51 4.49
CA ASN A 170 7.73 3.04 3.94
C ASN A 170 6.66 4.13 3.89
N ASP A 171 6.26 4.66 5.03
CA ASP A 171 5.24 5.70 5.12
C ASP A 171 5.62 6.76 6.13
N GLY A 172 5.02 7.95 6.00
CA GLY A 172 5.32 9.03 6.92
C GLY A 172 4.40 10.23 6.82
N VAL A 173 4.53 11.09 7.81
CA VAL A 173 3.70 12.28 7.97
C VAL A 173 4.54 13.47 8.42
N VAL A 174 4.20 14.65 7.91
CA VAL A 174 4.84 15.90 8.31
C VAL A 174 4.05 16.53 9.46
N HIS A 175 4.75 16.90 10.53
CA HIS A 175 4.15 17.68 11.61
C HIS A 175 3.89 19.12 11.16
N PRO A 176 2.64 19.61 11.13
CA PRO A 176 2.30 20.84 10.41
C PRO A 176 2.87 22.11 11.06
N VAL A 177 3.25 22.06 12.33
CA VAL A 177 3.81 23.23 13.05
C VAL A 177 5.33 23.26 13.01
N THR A 178 5.97 22.09 13.21
CA THR A 178 7.44 22.01 13.29
C THR A 178 8.10 21.71 11.95
N GLY A 179 7.37 21.12 11.01
CA GLY A 179 7.91 20.61 9.76
C GLY A 179 8.67 19.28 9.89
N ASP A 180 8.75 18.73 11.10
CA ASP A 180 9.41 17.45 11.34
C ASP A 180 8.69 16.32 10.58
N ILE A 181 9.47 15.40 10.06
CA ILE A 181 8.94 14.25 9.34
C ILE A 181 9.06 13.02 10.24
N TRP A 182 7.91 12.36 10.47
CA TRP A 182 7.85 11.12 11.22
C TRP A 182 7.55 10.00 10.26
N PHE A 183 8.33 8.93 10.28
CA PHE A 183 8.22 7.87 9.29
C PHE A 183 8.57 6.50 9.84
N SER A 184 8.07 5.48 9.16
CA SER A 184 8.35 4.09 9.41
C SER A 184 9.46 3.57 8.50
N ASP A 185 10.31 2.67 9.05
CA ASP A 185 11.41 2.04 8.33
C ASP A 185 11.41 0.53 8.52
N PRO A 186 10.40 -0.18 7.98
CA PRO A 186 10.37 -1.64 7.97
C PRO A 186 11.30 -2.19 6.89
N GLY A 187 11.48 -3.50 6.88
CA GLY A 187 12.30 -4.17 5.87
C GLY A 187 11.57 -4.58 4.59
N TYR A 188 10.37 -4.10 4.32
CA TYR A 188 9.57 -4.58 3.17
C TYR A 188 10.27 -4.41 1.83
N GLY A 189 10.78 -3.22 1.56
CA GLY A 189 11.43 -2.91 0.29
C GLY A 189 12.66 -3.74 -0.04
N ALA A 190 13.10 -4.58 0.87
CA ALA A 190 14.23 -5.47 0.70
C ALA A 190 13.85 -6.96 0.70
N LEU A 191 12.59 -7.29 0.94
CA LEU A 191 12.15 -8.68 1.00
C LEU A 191 11.87 -9.28 -0.37
N MET A 192 11.50 -8.45 -1.35
CA MET A 192 11.02 -8.89 -2.65
C MET A 192 11.72 -8.14 -3.79
N ASP A 193 11.98 -8.80 -4.90
CA ASP A 193 12.62 -8.20 -6.08
C ASP A 193 11.83 -7.02 -6.64
N TYR A 194 10.52 -7.05 -6.53
CA TYR A 194 9.63 -6.02 -7.07
C TYR A 194 9.50 -4.77 -6.18
N GLU A 195 10.08 -4.76 -5.00
CA GLU A 195 10.11 -3.58 -4.13
C GLU A 195 11.43 -2.79 -4.20
N GLY A 196 12.34 -3.22 -5.03
CA GLY A 196 13.47 -2.44 -5.51
C GLY A 196 14.82 -2.71 -4.86
N THR A 197 14.88 -3.15 -3.60
CA THR A 197 16.17 -3.21 -2.89
C THR A 197 16.83 -4.59 -2.86
N LEU A 198 16.10 -5.67 -2.98
CA LEU A 198 16.66 -7.01 -2.97
C LEU A 198 17.51 -7.26 -4.22
N ALA A 199 17.03 -6.82 -5.38
CA ALA A 199 17.73 -6.96 -6.65
C ALA A 199 19.10 -6.26 -6.65
N ASP A 200 19.20 -5.09 -5.98
CA ASP A 200 20.44 -4.32 -5.91
C ASP A 200 21.47 -4.86 -4.93
N THR A 201 20.99 -5.37 -3.81
CA THR A 201 21.89 -5.65 -2.69
C THR A 201 22.14 -7.13 -2.47
N GLY A 202 21.27 -8.00 -2.99
CA GLY A 202 21.28 -9.43 -2.69
C GLY A 202 21.21 -9.71 -1.17
N SER A 203 20.91 -8.69 -0.37
CA SER A 203 21.01 -8.77 1.07
C SER A 203 19.68 -9.12 1.70
N VAL A 204 19.75 -9.97 2.69
CA VAL A 204 18.64 -10.23 3.59
C VAL A 204 18.52 -9.03 4.54
N GLN A 205 17.37 -8.40 4.52
CA GLN A 205 17.03 -7.25 5.35
C GLN A 205 16.34 -7.70 6.66
N PRO A 206 16.33 -6.86 7.68
CA PRO A 206 16.75 -5.46 7.72
C PRO A 206 18.25 -5.27 8.00
N PHE A 207 18.85 -4.14 7.57
CA PHE A 207 20.23 -3.76 7.92
C PHE A 207 20.36 -3.35 9.37
N GLN A 208 19.28 -2.89 9.95
CA GLN A 208 19.15 -2.52 11.35
C GLN A 208 17.73 -2.86 11.83
N LYS A 209 17.51 -2.76 13.13
CA LYS A 209 16.20 -3.02 13.72
C LYS A 209 15.14 -2.10 13.09
N GLU A 210 14.00 -2.67 12.73
CA GLU A 210 12.87 -1.92 12.21
C GLU A 210 12.39 -0.91 13.25
N ALA A 211 12.10 0.32 12.83
CA ALA A 211 11.81 1.39 13.76
C ALA A 211 10.94 2.49 13.16
N LEU A 212 10.41 3.32 14.03
CA LEU A 212 9.90 4.65 13.70
C LEU A 212 10.98 5.69 13.94
N TYR A 213 11.06 6.64 13.03
CA TYR A 213 12.01 7.74 13.09
C TYR A 213 11.33 9.10 13.04
N ARG A 214 12.02 10.12 13.57
CA ARG A 214 11.72 11.54 13.39
C ARG A 214 12.92 12.25 12.79
N TRP A 215 12.76 12.78 11.61
CA TRP A 215 13.69 13.74 11.04
C TRP A 215 13.31 15.15 11.50
N GLU A 216 14.19 15.83 12.20
CA GLU A 216 13.97 17.15 12.77
C GLU A 216 14.30 18.23 11.74
N ALA A 217 13.30 19.01 11.33
CA ALA A 217 13.43 19.97 10.25
C ALA A 217 14.43 21.10 10.56
N SER A 218 14.52 21.50 11.81
CA SER A 218 15.38 22.62 12.25
C SER A 218 16.86 22.29 12.22
N THR A 219 17.24 21.02 12.39
CA THR A 219 18.63 20.57 12.51
C THR A 219 19.07 19.58 11.45
N GLY A 220 18.12 18.98 10.72
CA GLY A 220 18.36 17.87 9.79
C GLY A 220 18.78 16.56 10.48
N LYS A 221 18.63 16.46 11.80
CA LYS A 221 19.00 15.25 12.55
C LYS A 221 17.89 14.23 12.54
N LEU A 222 18.30 12.96 12.51
CA LEU A 222 17.41 11.80 12.60
C LEU A 222 17.44 11.23 14.02
N PHE A 223 16.26 10.97 14.57
CA PHE A 223 16.06 10.35 15.89
C PHE A 223 15.21 9.08 15.73
N GLN A 224 15.63 8.00 16.37
CA GLN A 224 14.81 6.81 16.54
C GLN A 224 13.77 7.08 17.64
N VAL A 225 12.50 6.81 17.34
CA VAL A 225 11.39 7.12 18.24
C VAL A 225 10.88 5.87 18.96
N ALA A 226 10.71 4.77 18.21
CA ALA A 226 10.28 3.49 18.73
C ALA A 226 10.83 2.37 17.87
N ASP A 227 11.16 1.25 18.48
CA ASP A 227 11.70 0.05 17.83
C ASP A 227 11.09 -1.25 18.35
N ASP A 228 9.95 -1.14 18.99
CA ASP A 228 9.17 -2.22 19.57
C ASP A 228 7.90 -2.57 18.78
N ILE A 229 7.80 -2.05 17.54
CA ILE A 229 6.73 -2.32 16.58
C ILE A 229 7.26 -3.26 15.51
N ASN A 230 6.54 -4.36 15.25
CA ASN A 230 6.89 -5.27 14.17
C ASN A 230 6.35 -4.77 12.84
N LYS A 231 7.23 -4.62 11.84
CA LYS A 231 6.85 -4.10 10.53
C LYS A 231 6.03 -2.82 10.63
N PRO A 232 6.59 -1.74 11.23
CA PRO A 232 5.89 -0.47 11.30
C PRO A 232 5.54 -0.01 9.88
N ASN A 233 4.28 0.39 9.68
CA ASN A 233 3.76 0.79 8.37
C ASN A 233 3.10 2.17 8.48
N GLY A 234 1.83 2.32 8.11
CA GLY A 234 1.13 3.59 8.10
C GLY A 234 1.25 4.38 9.39
N VAL A 235 1.48 5.69 9.27
CA VAL A 235 1.60 6.60 10.41
C VAL A 235 0.69 7.82 10.24
N CYS A 236 0.09 8.27 11.34
CA CYS A 236 -0.69 9.51 11.34
C CYS A 236 -0.69 10.19 12.71
N PHE A 237 -0.90 11.49 12.73
CA PHE A 237 -1.12 12.23 13.98
C PHE A 237 -2.58 12.23 14.42
N SER A 238 -2.77 12.40 15.74
CA SER A 238 -4.07 12.85 16.25
C SER A 238 -4.39 14.27 15.75
N PRO A 239 -5.68 14.68 15.73
CA PRO A 239 -6.07 16.01 15.26
C PRO A 239 -5.42 17.18 16.02
N ASP A 240 -4.97 16.96 17.25
CA ASP A 240 -4.26 17.94 18.07
C ASP A 240 -2.74 17.81 17.99
N TYR A 241 -2.23 16.89 17.12
CA TYR A 241 -0.81 16.60 16.88
C TYR A 241 -0.01 16.14 18.10
N LYS A 242 -0.68 15.75 19.19
CA LYS A 242 -0.02 15.33 20.44
C LYS A 242 0.28 13.84 20.50
N LYS A 243 -0.32 13.06 19.60
CA LYS A 243 -0.12 11.61 19.50
C LYS A 243 0.23 11.23 18.07
N LEU A 244 1.15 10.31 17.93
CA LEU A 244 1.42 9.59 16.69
C LEU A 244 0.82 8.19 16.81
N TYR A 245 0.08 7.78 15.81
CA TYR A 245 -0.39 6.41 15.64
C TYR A 245 0.47 5.73 14.58
N ALA A 246 0.85 4.49 14.83
CA ALA A 246 1.56 3.67 13.88
C ALA A 246 0.89 2.31 13.76
N ALA A 247 0.79 1.80 12.55
CA ALA A 247 0.30 0.46 12.28
C ALA A 247 1.42 -0.56 12.51
N ASP A 248 1.12 -1.61 13.28
CA ASP A 248 1.93 -2.81 13.39
C ASP A 248 1.38 -3.84 12.42
N THR A 249 2.12 -4.16 11.37
CA THR A 249 1.70 -5.11 10.34
C THR A 249 2.45 -6.45 10.42
N GLY A 250 3.25 -6.66 11.46
CA GLY A 250 4.04 -7.88 11.66
C GLY A 250 3.23 -9.16 11.60
N ALA A 251 1.99 -9.14 12.10
CA ALA A 251 1.11 -10.31 12.10
C ALA A 251 0.63 -10.76 10.71
N SER A 252 0.69 -9.90 9.69
CA SER A 252 0.17 -10.21 8.35
C SER A 252 1.21 -10.73 7.37
N HIS A 253 2.50 -10.55 7.66
CA HIS A 253 3.58 -10.79 6.70
C HIS A 253 4.57 -11.87 7.10
N TYR A 254 4.35 -12.54 8.23
CA TYR A 254 5.21 -13.61 8.67
C TYR A 254 4.48 -14.94 8.70
N PRO A 255 4.78 -15.86 7.76
CA PRO A 255 4.56 -17.27 8.04
C PRO A 255 5.36 -17.72 9.28
N ASP A 256 6.46 -17.01 9.56
CA ASP A 256 7.39 -17.25 10.66
C ASP A 256 7.32 -16.15 11.75
N ALA A 257 6.20 -15.41 11.85
CA ALA A 257 6.03 -14.49 12.97
C ALA A 257 6.21 -15.29 14.27
N PRO A 258 7.05 -14.79 15.20
CA PRO A 258 7.25 -15.49 16.45
C PRO A 258 5.90 -15.83 17.06
N GLU A 259 5.71 -17.08 17.50
CA GLU A 259 4.47 -17.54 18.16
C GLU A 259 4.06 -16.61 19.32
N GLU A 260 4.98 -15.81 19.79
CA GLU A 260 4.87 -14.84 20.88
C GLU A 260 4.42 -13.43 20.45
N HIS A 261 4.12 -13.19 19.16
CA HIS A 261 3.63 -11.85 18.77
C HIS A 261 2.28 -11.59 19.46
N PRO A 262 2.17 -10.56 20.31
CA PRO A 262 1.03 -10.40 21.21
C PRO A 262 -0.32 -10.19 20.50
N ARG A 263 -0.32 -9.98 19.19
CA ARG A 263 -1.52 -9.77 18.36
C ARG A 263 -1.91 -10.94 17.48
N LEU A 264 -1.12 -12.03 17.42
CA LEU A 264 -1.50 -13.21 16.63
C LEU A 264 -2.73 -13.92 17.18
N GLY A 265 -3.07 -13.75 18.45
CA GLY A 265 -4.26 -14.33 19.09
C GLY A 265 -5.57 -13.58 18.86
N HIS A 266 -5.57 -12.47 18.12
CA HIS A 266 -6.74 -11.60 17.93
C HIS A 266 -7.25 -11.54 16.48
N ARG A 267 -7.00 -12.58 15.70
CA ARG A 267 -7.58 -12.74 14.35
C ARG A 267 -9.00 -13.27 14.41
#